data_9fe049e8eb9714cacceb58fcc3d7d6e0
#
_entry.id   9fe049e8eb9714cacceb58fcc3d7d6e0
#
_cell.length_a   1.000
_cell.length_b   1.000
_cell.length_c   1.000
_cell.angle_alpha   90.00
_cell.angle_beta   90.00
_cell.angle_gamma   90.00
#
_symmetry.space_group_name_H-M   'P 1'
#
loop_
_entity.id
_entity.type
_entity.pdbx_description
1 polymer ?
#
loop_
_entity_poly.entity_id
_entity_poly.type
_entity_poly.pdbx_seq_one_letter_code
_entity_poly.pdbx_strand_id
1 'polypeptide(L)'
;MPYFVVVRERGSAWDWSVPMRRQAEWDSHAAFMDALDAEGFIVAGGPLGTEDAAAHVMHIVNAPDSETIEARMAEDPWTPMELLKTVSIEPWTVLLGGFRER
;
A
#
# COMPACT_ATOMS: atom_id res chain seq x y z
N MET A 1 3.73 18.32 1.36
CA MET A 1 2.64 17.61 2.02
C MET A 1 3.19 16.69 3.10
N PRO A 2 2.44 16.41 4.17
CA PRO A 2 2.92 15.52 5.20
C PRO A 2 3.05 14.08 4.72
N TYR A 3 3.93 13.35 5.40
CA TYR A 3 4.07 11.92 5.16
C TYR A 3 3.21 11.15 6.15
N PHE A 4 2.79 9.97 5.71
CA PHE A 4 2.04 9.02 6.53
C PHE A 4 2.63 7.61 6.33
N VAL A 5 2.59 6.82 7.40
CA VAL A 5 2.86 5.40 7.31
C VAL A 5 1.52 4.68 7.23
N VAL A 6 1.31 3.95 6.16
CA VAL A 6 0.10 3.17 5.94
C VAL A 6 0.45 1.70 6.00
N VAL A 7 -0.22 0.97 6.88
CA VAL A 7 -0.04 -0.48 6.99
C VAL A 7 -1.31 -1.14 6.49
N ARG A 8 -1.14 -2.10 5.59
CA ARG A 8 -2.22 -2.93 5.09
C ARG A 8 -1.89 -4.38 5.41
N GLU A 9 -2.90 -5.22 5.54
CA GLU A 9 -2.70 -6.64 5.78
C GLU A 9 -3.40 -7.46 4.71
N ARG A 10 -2.92 -8.70 4.54
CA ARG A 10 -3.59 -9.66 3.66
C ARG A 10 -4.97 -9.95 4.22
N GLY A 11 -5.99 -9.83 3.38
CA GLY A 11 -7.36 -10.02 3.79
C GLY A 11 -7.78 -11.48 3.82
N SER A 12 -9.04 -11.72 4.15
CA SER A 12 -9.60 -13.07 4.30
C SER A 12 -9.57 -13.89 3.01
N ALA A 13 -9.58 -13.23 1.86
CA ALA A 13 -9.57 -13.90 0.57
C ALA A 13 -8.15 -14.19 0.03
N TRP A 14 -7.11 -13.77 0.76
CA TRP A 14 -5.73 -14.04 0.33
C TRP A 14 -5.47 -15.54 0.27
N ASP A 15 -4.97 -15.99 -0.88
CA ASP A 15 -4.66 -17.41 -1.08
C ASP A 15 -3.17 -17.64 -0.75
N TRP A 16 -2.92 -18.20 0.44
CA TRP A 16 -1.56 -18.47 0.91
C TRP A 16 -0.87 -19.62 0.15
N SER A 17 -1.60 -20.34 -0.68
CA SER A 17 -1.04 -21.44 -1.45
C SER A 17 -0.37 -21.00 -2.75
N VAL A 18 -0.56 -19.74 -3.15
CA VAL A 18 0.03 -19.19 -4.37
C VAL A 18 0.82 -17.91 -4.06
N PRO A 19 1.83 -17.58 -4.89
CA PRO A 19 2.60 -16.35 -4.71
C PRO A 19 1.73 -15.09 -4.87
N MET A 20 2.22 -13.98 -4.31
CA MET A 20 1.55 -12.68 -4.41
C MET A 20 1.19 -12.33 -5.85
N ARG A 21 2.11 -12.56 -6.77
CA ARG A 21 1.91 -12.17 -8.18
C ARG A 21 0.96 -13.09 -8.94
N ARG A 22 0.46 -14.13 -8.29
CA ARG A 22 -0.55 -15.04 -8.84
C ARG A 22 -1.91 -14.94 -8.15
N GLN A 23 -2.04 -14.01 -7.22
CA GLN A 23 -3.35 -13.72 -6.65
C GLN A 23 -4.28 -13.19 -7.74
N ALA A 24 -5.59 -13.38 -7.54
CA ALA A 24 -6.60 -12.88 -8.48
C ALA A 24 -6.42 -11.38 -8.71
N GLU A 25 -6.57 -10.92 -9.94
CA GLU A 25 -6.48 -9.52 -10.34
C GLU A 25 -5.15 -8.84 -9.99
N TRP A 26 -4.05 -9.61 -9.97
CA TRP A 26 -2.72 -9.05 -9.73
C TRP A 26 -2.40 -7.90 -10.69
N ASP A 27 -2.67 -8.08 -12.00
CA ASP A 27 -2.31 -7.05 -12.99
C ASP A 27 -3.05 -5.73 -12.73
N SER A 28 -4.32 -5.81 -12.35
CA SER A 28 -5.12 -4.62 -12.03
C SER A 28 -4.63 -3.93 -10.77
N HIS A 29 -4.29 -4.71 -9.73
CA HIS A 29 -3.72 -4.18 -8.50
C HIS A 29 -2.36 -3.51 -8.77
N ALA A 30 -1.49 -4.19 -9.51
CA ALA A 30 -0.16 -3.67 -9.82
C ALA A 30 -0.24 -2.38 -10.62
N ALA A 31 -1.13 -2.31 -11.61
CA ALA A 31 -1.34 -1.10 -12.40
C ALA A 31 -1.81 0.07 -11.52
N PHE A 32 -2.72 -0.19 -10.58
CA PHE A 32 -3.20 0.81 -9.63
C PHE A 32 -2.03 1.34 -8.76
N MET A 33 -1.23 0.44 -8.21
CA MET A 33 -0.10 0.82 -7.35
C MET A 33 0.97 1.58 -8.14
N ASP A 34 1.27 1.15 -9.35
CA ASP A 34 2.23 1.82 -10.22
C ASP A 34 1.79 3.25 -10.55
N ALA A 35 0.49 3.47 -10.74
CA ALA A 35 -0.05 4.80 -10.97
C ALA A 35 0.12 5.71 -9.75
N LEU A 36 -0.09 5.19 -8.54
CA LEU A 36 0.14 5.95 -7.31
C LEU A 36 1.62 6.31 -7.13
N ASP A 37 2.52 5.40 -7.48
CA ASP A 37 3.95 5.66 -7.45
C ASP A 37 4.31 6.75 -8.47
N ALA A 38 3.80 6.65 -9.68
CA ALA A 38 4.07 7.63 -10.74
C ALA A 38 3.58 9.04 -10.38
N GLU A 39 2.49 9.16 -9.63
CA GLU A 39 1.97 10.44 -9.14
C GLU A 39 2.80 11.03 -8.01
N GLY A 40 3.65 10.23 -7.37
CA GLY A 40 4.34 10.65 -6.14
C GLY A 40 3.48 10.50 -4.88
N PHE A 41 2.30 9.90 -4.98
CA PHE A 41 1.43 9.64 -3.84
C PHE A 41 2.07 8.60 -2.92
N ILE A 42 2.57 7.50 -3.50
CA ILE A 42 3.38 6.53 -2.77
C ILE A 42 4.86 6.85 -3.00
N VAL A 43 5.58 7.05 -1.92
CA VAL A 43 7.00 7.39 -1.95
C VAL A 43 7.85 6.11 -1.90
N ALA A 44 7.42 5.16 -1.10
CA ALA A 44 8.05 3.85 -0.99
C ALA A 44 7.01 2.88 -0.45
N GLY A 45 7.12 1.61 -0.78
CA GLY A 45 6.20 0.62 -0.26
C GLY A 45 6.59 -0.79 -0.65
N GLY A 46 6.08 -1.74 0.09
CA GLY A 46 6.28 -3.14 -0.18
C GLY A 46 5.92 -4.03 1.00
N PRO A 47 5.95 -5.34 0.80
CA PRO A 47 5.69 -6.31 1.87
C PRO A 47 6.71 -6.19 3.00
N LEU A 48 6.23 -6.33 4.23
CA LEU A 48 7.11 -6.39 5.40
C LEU A 48 7.59 -7.83 5.59
N GLY A 49 8.82 -8.10 5.20
CA GLY A 49 9.38 -9.43 5.14
C GLY A 49 9.55 -9.88 3.71
N THR A 50 9.34 -11.15 3.43
CA THR A 50 9.40 -11.66 2.06
C THR A 50 8.08 -11.44 1.35
N GLU A 51 8.14 -11.32 0.03
CA GLU A 51 6.99 -11.01 -0.81
C GLU A 51 5.82 -11.98 -0.58
N ASP A 52 6.10 -13.27 -0.51
CA ASP A 52 5.05 -14.29 -0.45
C ASP A 52 4.63 -14.70 0.96
N ALA A 53 5.47 -14.45 1.96
CA ALA A 53 5.20 -14.84 3.34
C ALA A 53 4.70 -13.69 4.21
N ALA A 54 4.85 -12.46 3.77
CA ALA A 54 4.50 -11.30 4.57
C ALA A 54 2.99 -11.17 4.79
N ALA A 55 2.58 -11.02 6.04
CA ALA A 55 1.18 -10.76 6.38
C ALA A 55 0.81 -9.28 6.19
N HIS A 56 1.80 -8.40 6.26
CA HIS A 56 1.59 -6.95 6.20
C HIS A 56 2.38 -6.31 5.08
N VAL A 57 1.83 -5.20 4.59
CA VAL A 57 2.46 -4.36 3.58
C VAL A 57 2.51 -2.95 4.13
N MET A 58 3.64 -2.26 3.95
CA MET A 58 3.80 -0.89 4.41
C MET A 58 3.99 0.05 3.22
N HIS A 59 3.36 1.22 3.31
CA HIS A 59 3.54 2.29 2.33
C HIS A 59 3.87 3.58 3.05
N ILE A 60 4.81 4.33 2.50
CA ILE A 60 5.05 5.72 2.89
C ILE A 60 4.31 6.57 1.88
N VAL A 61 3.37 7.37 2.34
CA VAL A 61 2.46 8.13 1.50
C VAL A 61 2.65 9.63 1.74
N ASN A 62 2.65 10.40 0.67
CA ASN A 62 2.68 11.85 0.72
C ASN A 62 1.28 12.35 0.34
N ALA A 63 0.52 12.80 1.34
CA ALA A 63 -0.87 13.19 1.15
C ALA A 63 -1.26 14.29 2.16
N PRO A 64 -2.32 15.07 1.89
CA PRO A 64 -2.73 16.12 2.80
C PRO A 64 -3.33 15.60 4.12
N ASP A 65 -4.00 14.45 4.08
CA ASP A 65 -4.69 13.90 5.26
C ASP A 65 -4.97 12.41 5.10
N SER A 66 -5.40 11.78 6.19
CA SER A 66 -5.71 10.34 6.21
C SER A 66 -6.97 10.00 5.41
N GLU A 67 -7.92 10.92 5.31
CA GLU A 67 -9.16 10.70 4.58
C GLU A 67 -8.88 10.53 3.09
N THR A 68 -7.98 11.32 2.54
CA THR A 68 -7.52 11.18 1.16
C THR A 68 -6.88 9.82 0.93
N ILE A 69 -6.08 9.36 1.90
CA ILE A 69 -5.43 8.06 1.81
C ILE A 69 -6.45 6.93 1.83
N GLU A 70 -7.42 6.98 2.75
CA GLU A 70 -8.47 5.97 2.82
C GLU A 70 -9.26 5.89 1.51
N ALA A 71 -9.63 7.04 0.96
CA ALA A 71 -10.37 7.10 -0.30
C ALA A 71 -9.56 6.51 -1.46
N ARG A 72 -8.27 6.83 -1.55
CA ARG A 72 -7.42 6.30 -2.62
C ARG A 72 -7.18 4.80 -2.47
N MET A 73 -6.93 4.31 -1.27
CA MET A 73 -6.72 2.87 -1.04
C MET A 73 -7.99 2.06 -1.29
N ALA A 74 -9.16 2.65 -1.08
CA ALA A 74 -10.44 2.00 -1.37
C ALA A 74 -10.62 1.73 -2.87
N GLU A 75 -9.93 2.47 -3.74
CA GLU A 75 -9.99 2.30 -5.19
C GLU A 75 -9.12 1.14 -5.70
N ASP A 76 -8.23 0.61 -4.86
CA ASP A 76 -7.44 -0.56 -5.21
C ASP A 76 -8.40 -1.73 -5.49
N PRO A 77 -8.30 -2.41 -6.64
CA PRO A 77 -9.16 -3.57 -6.94
C PRO A 77 -9.12 -4.65 -5.86
N TRP A 78 -8.00 -4.78 -5.16
CA TRP A 78 -7.85 -5.78 -4.10
C TRP A 78 -8.61 -5.44 -2.82
N THR A 79 -9.01 -4.18 -2.62
CA THR A 79 -9.75 -3.78 -1.42
C THR A 79 -11.13 -4.44 -1.34
N PRO A 80 -12.02 -4.29 -2.35
CA PRO A 80 -13.33 -4.94 -2.28
C PRO A 80 -13.25 -6.46 -2.41
N MET A 81 -12.17 -6.99 -2.95
CA MET A 81 -11.94 -8.43 -3.07
C MET A 81 -11.45 -9.07 -1.76
N GLU A 82 -11.23 -8.29 -0.74
CA GLU A 82 -10.70 -8.72 0.56
C GLU A 82 -9.33 -9.42 0.46
N LEU A 83 -8.52 -9.00 -0.50
CA LEU A 83 -7.14 -9.44 -0.64
C LEU A 83 -6.18 -8.56 0.15
N LEU A 84 -6.49 -7.26 0.28
CA LEU A 84 -5.77 -6.33 1.15
C LEU A 84 -6.77 -5.45 1.88
N LYS A 85 -6.45 -5.12 3.13
CA LYS A 85 -7.25 -4.14 3.86
C LYS A 85 -6.32 -3.22 4.66
N THR A 86 -6.69 -1.96 4.77
CA THR A 86 -5.92 -0.98 5.53
C THR A 86 -6.11 -1.20 7.03
N VAL A 87 -5.01 -1.31 7.74
CA VAL A 87 -4.99 -1.52 9.20
C VAL A 87 -4.78 -0.22 9.93
N SER A 88 -3.84 0.60 9.46
CA SER A 88 -3.50 1.86 10.12
C SER A 88 -2.99 2.89 9.12
N ILE A 89 -3.25 4.14 9.45
CA ILE A 89 -2.74 5.31 8.73
C ILE A 89 -2.26 6.27 9.81
N GLU A 90 -0.95 6.50 9.89
CA GLU A 90 -0.36 7.33 10.93
C GLU A 90 0.49 8.44 10.33
N PRO A 91 0.34 9.69 10.80
CA PRO A 91 1.26 10.76 10.43
C PRO A 91 2.67 10.40 10.86
N TRP A 92 3.64 10.72 10.00
CA TRP A 92 5.04 10.44 10.28
C TRP A 92 5.89 11.69 10.09
N THR A 93 6.53 12.11 11.17
CA THR A 93 7.50 13.21 11.13
C THR A 93 8.88 12.61 10.90
N VAL A 94 9.43 12.84 9.71
CA VAL A 94 10.75 12.32 9.36
C VAL A 94 11.82 13.23 9.93
N LEU A 95 12.58 12.72 10.88
CA LEU A 95 13.65 13.48 11.54
C LEU A 95 15.05 13.17 11.01
N LEU A 96 15.24 11.96 10.51
CA LEU A 96 16.52 11.47 9.99
C LEU A 96 16.33 10.96 8.58
N GLY A 97 17.28 11.24 7.72
CA GLY A 97 17.16 10.89 6.32
C GLY A 97 16.08 11.72 5.66
N GLY A 98 15.35 11.13 4.73
CA GLY A 98 14.24 11.78 4.05
C GLY A 98 14.07 11.26 2.64
N PHE A 99 12.96 11.68 2.02
CA PHE A 99 12.64 11.28 0.67
C PHE A 99 12.87 12.46 -0.26
N ARG A 100 13.55 12.20 -1.36
CA ARG A 100 13.83 13.25 -2.35
C ARG A 100 12.63 13.39 -3.27
N GLU A 101 12.36 14.60 -3.67
CA GLU A 101 11.38 14.85 -4.73
C GLU A 101 11.90 14.31 -6.05
N ARG A 102 10.99 13.84 -6.84
CA ARG A 102 11.27 13.28 -8.16
C ARG A 102 11.01 14.28 -9.27
#